data_5511bc51c9e8d9526fb8e39727f6750a
#
_entry.id   5511bc51c9e8d9526fb8e39727f6750a
#
_cell.length_a   1.000
_cell.length_b   1.000
_cell.length_c   1.000
_cell.angle_alpha   90.00
_cell.angle_beta   90.00
_cell.angle_gamma   90.00
#
_symmetry.space_group_name_H-M   'P 1'
#
loop_
_entity.id
_entity.type
_entity.pdbx_description
1 polymer ?
#
loop_
_entity_poly.entity_id
_entity_poly.type
_entity_poly.pdbx_seq_one_letter_code
_entity_poly.pdbx_strand_id
1 'polypeptide(L)'
;VYDVGRVMEECLAIKPDLVFLWDEAWFPFARFHHVYRPRTAMEAARTLADKLRTPAYREQYEASLPRDESTEALLNQRLSPDPARARVRVYATHSTHKTLTALRQGSMIHVYDQDFALKVAEGFHEAYMAHTSTSPNYQILASLDLGRRQAALEGFELVQRQLEYAMKLRDAIDHHPLLSKYMHCLSTAEMIPEKYRASGIAQPLRTGLSNMVTAWEQDEFVLDPSRVTVYIGLTGVDGATFSANG
;
A
#
# COMPACT_ATOMS: atom_id res chain seq x y z
N VAL A 1 -5.11 -2.62 1.93
CA VAL A 1 -3.69 -2.33 1.62
C VAL A 1 -3.14 -3.46 0.77
N TYR A 2 -2.66 -3.15 -0.43
CA TYR A 2 -2.10 -4.15 -1.35
C TYR A 2 -0.69 -4.56 -0.93
N ASP A 3 -0.31 -5.80 -1.28
CA ASP A 3 1.10 -6.19 -1.31
C ASP A 3 1.73 -5.78 -2.65
N VAL A 4 2.16 -4.52 -2.70
CA VAL A 4 2.72 -3.94 -3.92
C VAL A 4 4.01 -4.64 -4.35
N GLY A 5 4.80 -5.14 -3.39
CA GLY A 5 6.04 -5.88 -3.67
C GLY A 5 5.76 -7.18 -4.41
N ARG A 6 4.79 -7.95 -3.91
CA ARG A 6 4.37 -9.21 -4.54
C ARG A 6 3.75 -8.97 -5.92
N VAL A 7 2.87 -7.98 -6.05
CA VAL A 7 2.28 -7.63 -7.35
C VAL A 7 3.35 -7.27 -8.36
N MET A 8 4.34 -6.45 -7.97
CA MET A 8 5.45 -6.10 -8.87
C MET A 8 6.29 -7.33 -9.24
N GLU A 9 6.59 -8.20 -8.27
CA GLU A 9 7.36 -9.43 -8.51
C GLU A 9 6.67 -10.35 -9.51
N GLU A 10 5.39 -10.63 -9.31
CA GLU A 10 4.62 -11.50 -10.22
C GLU A 10 4.45 -10.88 -11.62
N CYS A 11 4.21 -9.58 -11.71
CA CYS A 11 4.10 -8.90 -13.00
C CYS A 11 5.44 -8.86 -13.77
N LEU A 12 6.57 -8.67 -13.08
CA LEU A 12 7.89 -8.66 -13.71
C LEU A 12 8.32 -10.06 -14.19
N ALA A 13 7.76 -11.12 -13.65
CA ALA A 13 7.96 -12.47 -14.16
C ALA A 13 7.35 -12.63 -15.57
N ILE A 14 6.27 -11.94 -15.86
CA ILE A 14 5.59 -11.98 -17.16
C ILE A 14 6.19 -10.96 -18.12
N LYS A 15 6.35 -9.72 -17.65
CA LYS A 15 6.91 -8.60 -18.43
C LYS A 15 8.07 -7.95 -17.67
N PRO A 16 9.32 -8.34 -17.95
CA PRO A 16 10.48 -7.94 -17.16
C PRO A 16 10.80 -6.45 -17.15
N ASP A 17 10.29 -5.68 -18.10
CA ASP A 17 10.49 -4.24 -18.26
C ASP A 17 9.20 -3.41 -17.99
N LEU A 18 8.23 -4.00 -17.29
CA LEU A 18 6.98 -3.32 -16.98
C LEU A 18 7.22 -2.08 -16.12
N VAL A 19 6.56 -0.98 -16.48
CA VAL A 19 6.54 0.27 -15.70
C VAL A 19 5.31 0.27 -14.82
N PHE A 20 5.52 0.51 -13.52
CA PHE A 20 4.45 0.60 -12.54
C PHE A 20 4.16 2.06 -12.20
N LEU A 21 2.89 2.42 -12.19
CA LEU A 21 2.40 3.69 -11.65
C LEU A 21 1.41 3.38 -10.53
N TRP A 22 1.78 3.73 -9.29
CA TRP A 22 0.97 3.53 -8.10
C TRP A 22 0.29 4.82 -7.69
N ASP A 23 -1.02 4.79 -7.59
CA ASP A 23 -1.77 5.87 -6.96
C ASP A 23 -1.78 5.66 -5.44
N GLU A 24 -0.85 6.31 -4.78
CA GLU A 24 -0.72 6.33 -3.31
C GLU A 24 -1.23 7.66 -2.74
N ALA A 25 -2.18 8.32 -3.40
CA ALA A 25 -2.66 9.65 -3.02
C ALA A 25 -3.10 9.76 -1.56
N TRP A 26 -3.62 8.69 -0.97
CA TRP A 26 -4.05 8.60 0.43
C TRP A 26 -3.07 7.85 1.34
N PHE A 27 -1.93 7.43 0.82
CA PHE A 27 -1.00 6.54 1.53
C PHE A 27 0.37 7.14 1.89
N PRO A 28 0.64 8.47 1.76
CA PRO A 28 1.97 9.00 2.08
C PRO A 28 2.35 8.87 3.57
N PHE A 29 1.41 8.77 4.49
CA PHE A 29 1.67 8.54 5.91
C PHE A 29 2.39 7.21 6.17
N ALA A 30 2.18 6.22 5.33
CA ALA A 30 2.73 4.88 5.47
C ALA A 30 4.26 4.85 5.57
N ARG A 31 4.94 5.81 4.93
CA ARG A 31 6.41 5.95 4.98
C ARG A 31 6.93 6.08 6.41
N PHE A 32 6.17 6.72 7.29
CA PHE A 32 6.62 7.08 8.63
C PHE A 32 6.32 6.03 9.69
N HIS A 33 5.65 4.94 9.33
CA HIS A 33 5.34 3.86 10.26
C HIS A 33 5.92 2.53 9.77
N HIS A 34 6.67 1.83 10.62
CA HIS A 34 7.44 0.63 10.26
C HIS A 34 6.56 -0.51 9.73
N VAL A 35 5.32 -0.65 10.22
CA VAL A 35 4.38 -1.68 9.77
C VAL A 35 3.87 -1.41 8.36
N TYR A 36 3.62 -0.14 8.01
CA TYR A 36 3.11 0.20 6.68
C TYR A 36 4.18 0.40 5.62
N ARG A 37 5.36 0.83 6.03
CA ARG A 37 6.46 1.19 5.11
C ARG A 37 6.75 0.12 4.06
N PRO A 38 6.81 -1.19 4.39
CA PRO A 38 7.05 -2.24 3.40
C PRO A 38 6.01 -2.30 2.29
N ARG A 39 4.81 -1.76 2.53
CA ARG A 39 3.70 -1.72 1.57
C ARG A 39 3.68 -0.45 0.70
N THR A 40 4.63 0.46 0.87
CA THR A 40 4.78 1.62 -0.02
C THR A 40 5.51 1.22 -1.30
N ALA A 41 5.11 1.81 -2.42
CA ALA A 41 5.68 1.50 -3.73
C ALA A 41 7.22 1.71 -3.77
N MET A 42 7.71 2.79 -3.15
CA MET A 42 9.14 3.10 -3.16
C MET A 42 9.98 2.13 -2.31
N GLU A 43 9.50 1.75 -1.12
CA GLU A 43 10.21 0.77 -0.29
C GLU A 43 10.15 -0.63 -0.90
N ALA A 44 8.99 -1.02 -1.41
CA ALA A 44 8.82 -2.30 -2.10
C ALA A 44 9.71 -2.38 -3.37
N ALA A 45 9.78 -1.30 -4.15
CA ALA A 45 10.65 -1.22 -5.33
C ALA A 45 12.13 -1.41 -4.97
N ARG A 46 12.59 -0.69 -3.93
CA ARG A 46 13.97 -0.81 -3.43
C ARG A 46 14.26 -2.25 -2.97
N THR A 47 13.39 -2.78 -2.14
CA THR A 47 13.53 -4.13 -1.59
C THR A 47 13.54 -5.19 -2.70
N LEU A 48 12.65 -5.06 -3.69
CA LEU A 48 12.62 -5.98 -4.83
C LEU A 48 13.89 -5.86 -5.69
N ALA A 49 14.35 -4.64 -5.98
CA ALA A 49 15.57 -4.44 -6.75
C ALA A 49 16.81 -5.00 -6.02
N ASP A 50 16.87 -4.85 -4.71
CA ASP A 50 17.95 -5.41 -3.90
C ASP A 50 17.87 -6.95 -3.87
N LYS A 51 16.67 -7.52 -3.70
CA LYS A 51 16.43 -8.97 -3.75
C LYS A 51 16.92 -9.57 -5.08
N LEU A 52 16.54 -9.00 -6.21
CA LEU A 52 16.91 -9.48 -7.54
C LEU A 52 18.42 -9.47 -7.82
N ARG A 53 19.19 -8.66 -7.09
CA ARG A 53 20.66 -8.58 -7.23
C ARG A 53 21.40 -9.61 -6.40
N THR A 54 20.74 -10.26 -5.45
CA THR A 54 21.42 -11.21 -4.56
C THR A 54 21.79 -12.50 -5.27
N PRO A 55 22.96 -13.10 -4.99
CA PRO A 55 23.33 -14.41 -5.49
C PRO A 55 22.32 -15.51 -5.06
N ALA A 56 21.83 -15.42 -3.83
CA ALA A 56 20.85 -16.36 -3.30
C ALA A 56 19.54 -16.38 -4.10
N TYR A 57 19.06 -15.20 -4.53
CA TYR A 57 17.86 -15.15 -5.38
C TYR A 57 18.13 -15.77 -6.76
N ARG A 58 19.30 -15.55 -7.34
CA ARG A 58 19.68 -16.15 -8.63
C ARG A 58 19.70 -17.68 -8.54
N GLU A 59 20.34 -18.22 -7.52
CA GLU A 59 20.37 -19.67 -7.27
C GLU A 59 18.96 -20.23 -7.07
N GLN A 60 18.12 -19.54 -6.29
CA GLN A 60 16.73 -19.93 -6.08
C GLN A 60 15.93 -19.89 -7.40
N TYR A 61 16.11 -18.85 -8.20
CA TYR A 61 15.46 -18.72 -9.51
C TYR A 61 15.86 -19.86 -10.44
N GLU A 62 17.17 -20.13 -10.59
CA GLU A 62 17.68 -21.22 -11.42
C GLU A 62 17.18 -22.60 -10.96
N ALA A 63 17.10 -22.81 -9.64
CA ALA A 63 16.55 -24.04 -9.06
C ALA A 63 15.04 -24.18 -9.25
N SER A 64 14.32 -23.08 -9.42
CA SER A 64 12.86 -23.05 -9.61
C SER A 64 12.44 -23.26 -11.06
N LEU A 65 13.37 -23.19 -12.01
CA LEU A 65 13.06 -23.41 -13.42
C LEU A 65 12.59 -24.86 -13.63
N PRO A 66 11.47 -25.07 -14.33
CA PRO A 66 10.94 -26.42 -14.53
C PRO A 66 11.94 -27.27 -15.31
N ARG A 67 12.19 -28.48 -14.81
CA ARG A 67 12.96 -29.48 -15.50
C ARG A 67 12.13 -30.23 -16.55
N ASP A 68 10.81 -30.13 -16.41
CA ASP A 68 9.82 -30.72 -17.31
C ASP A 68 8.99 -29.58 -17.90
N GLU A 69 8.94 -29.51 -19.22
CA GLU A 69 8.16 -28.53 -19.98
C GLU A 69 6.69 -28.96 -20.16
N SER A 70 6.21 -29.91 -19.37
CA SER A 70 4.80 -30.29 -19.42
C SER A 70 3.90 -29.09 -19.05
N THR A 71 2.77 -28.97 -19.72
CA THR A 71 1.80 -27.89 -19.47
C THR A 71 1.36 -27.85 -18.00
N GLU A 72 1.23 -29.01 -17.37
CA GLU A 72 0.82 -29.11 -15.96
C GLU A 72 1.90 -28.57 -15.02
N ALA A 73 3.18 -28.88 -15.25
CA ALA A 73 4.30 -28.36 -14.46
C ALA A 73 4.40 -26.82 -14.60
N LEU A 74 4.23 -26.30 -15.83
CA LEU A 74 4.25 -24.85 -16.09
C LEU A 74 3.08 -24.11 -15.42
N LEU A 75 1.87 -24.69 -15.43
CA LEU A 75 0.69 -24.08 -14.81
C LEU A 75 0.76 -24.05 -13.27
N ASN A 76 1.46 -24.99 -12.67
CA ASN A 76 1.61 -25.09 -11.21
C ASN A 76 2.84 -24.36 -10.67
N GLN A 77 3.67 -23.83 -11.55
CA GLN A 77 4.87 -23.09 -11.13
C GLN A 77 4.51 -21.67 -10.66
N ARG A 78 5.04 -21.29 -9.49
CA ARG A 78 4.99 -19.90 -9.08
C ARG A 78 5.87 -19.05 -10.00
N LEU A 79 5.29 -18.01 -10.58
CA LEU A 79 6.01 -17.08 -11.44
C LEU A 79 7.01 -16.26 -10.61
N SER A 80 8.26 -16.26 -11.05
CA SER A 80 9.34 -15.46 -10.44
C SER A 80 10.09 -14.70 -11.54
N PRO A 81 10.44 -13.42 -11.32
CA PRO A 81 11.14 -12.64 -12.34
C PRO A 81 12.56 -13.13 -12.55
N ASP A 82 12.96 -13.19 -13.81
CA ASP A 82 14.35 -13.47 -14.22
C ASP A 82 15.28 -12.33 -13.74
N PRO A 83 16.23 -12.58 -12.82
CA PRO A 83 17.08 -11.54 -12.25
C PRO A 83 18.02 -10.88 -13.27
N ALA A 84 18.28 -11.54 -14.42
CA ALA A 84 19.09 -10.96 -15.48
C ALA A 84 18.31 -9.98 -16.38
N ARG A 85 16.99 -10.15 -16.47
CA ARG A 85 16.12 -9.37 -17.37
C ARG A 85 15.25 -8.36 -16.66
N ALA A 86 14.83 -8.64 -15.43
CA ALA A 86 13.89 -7.81 -14.69
C ALA A 86 14.46 -6.40 -14.43
N ARG A 87 13.64 -5.39 -14.69
CA ARG A 87 13.92 -3.98 -14.46
C ARG A 87 12.85 -3.40 -13.54
N VAL A 88 13.25 -2.94 -12.37
CA VAL A 88 12.34 -2.31 -11.42
C VAL A 88 12.15 -0.84 -11.80
N ARG A 89 10.95 -0.50 -12.27
CA ARG A 89 10.62 0.81 -12.82
C ARG A 89 9.29 1.27 -12.23
N VAL A 90 9.36 2.09 -11.18
CA VAL A 90 8.22 2.40 -10.32
C VAL A 90 8.06 3.90 -10.12
N TYR A 91 6.84 4.37 -10.27
CA TYR A 91 6.40 5.74 -10.02
C TYR A 91 5.26 5.71 -9.00
N ALA A 92 5.23 6.65 -8.07
CA ALA A 92 4.14 6.78 -7.11
C ALA A 92 3.70 8.23 -6.96
N THR A 93 2.40 8.45 -6.93
CA THR A 93 1.81 9.78 -6.72
C THR A 93 1.25 9.91 -5.33
N HIS A 94 1.57 11.00 -4.65
CA HIS A 94 1.12 11.31 -3.30
C HIS A 94 0.38 12.65 -3.25
N SER A 95 -0.79 12.69 -2.61
CA SER A 95 -1.49 13.93 -2.26
C SER A 95 -1.18 14.28 -0.81
N THR A 96 -0.21 15.17 -0.60
CA THR A 96 0.28 15.52 0.75
C THR A 96 -0.77 16.19 1.63
N HIS A 97 -1.74 16.87 1.02
CA HIS A 97 -2.85 17.53 1.71
C HIS A 97 -3.97 16.59 2.22
N LYS A 98 -3.90 15.28 1.91
CA LYS A 98 -4.93 14.30 2.32
C LYS A 98 -4.60 13.65 3.66
N THR A 99 -3.38 13.18 3.82
CA THR A 99 -2.96 12.39 4.99
C THR A 99 -1.67 12.87 5.64
N LEU A 100 -1.04 13.91 5.11
CA LEU A 100 0.08 14.62 5.72
C LEU A 100 -0.28 16.09 5.93
N THR A 101 0.63 16.81 6.58
CA THR A 101 0.43 18.24 6.92
C THR A 101 0.89 19.11 5.75
N ALA A 102 -0.06 19.50 4.89
CA ALA A 102 0.19 20.51 3.85
C ALA A 102 -1.11 21.20 3.45
N LEU A 103 -1.02 22.41 2.90
CA LEU A 103 -2.15 23.09 2.29
C LEU A 103 -2.65 22.32 1.06
N ARG A 104 -3.92 22.47 0.72
CA ARG A 104 -4.54 21.82 -0.44
C ARG A 104 -3.77 22.09 -1.73
N GLN A 105 -3.89 21.16 -2.66
CA GLN A 105 -3.26 21.11 -3.98
C GLN A 105 -1.76 20.84 -3.95
N GLY A 106 -1.18 20.53 -2.78
CA GLY A 106 0.17 20.00 -2.70
C GLY A 106 0.17 18.51 -3.08
N SER A 107 1.08 18.13 -3.99
CA SER A 107 1.30 16.72 -4.37
C SER A 107 2.78 16.47 -4.64
N MET A 108 3.16 15.21 -4.61
CA MET A 108 4.52 14.77 -4.93
C MET A 108 4.44 13.57 -5.86
N ILE A 109 5.43 13.44 -6.74
CA ILE A 109 5.69 12.21 -7.48
C ILE A 109 7.04 11.66 -7.03
N HIS A 110 7.08 10.37 -6.73
CA HIS A 110 8.29 9.65 -6.37
C HIS A 110 8.67 8.71 -7.50
N VAL A 111 9.96 8.59 -7.76
CA VAL A 111 10.50 7.81 -8.87
C VAL A 111 11.57 6.86 -8.35
N TYR A 112 11.39 5.57 -8.62
CA TYR A 112 12.39 4.55 -8.52
C TYR A 112 12.43 3.78 -9.83
N ASP A 113 13.27 4.22 -10.77
CA ASP A 113 13.36 3.62 -12.10
C ASP A 113 14.83 3.38 -12.45
N GLN A 114 15.20 2.09 -12.61
CA GLN A 114 16.58 1.69 -12.94
C GLN A 114 17.04 2.18 -14.33
N ASP A 115 16.09 2.51 -15.20
CA ASP A 115 16.37 3.02 -16.54
C ASP A 115 16.11 4.53 -16.67
N PHE A 116 15.78 5.23 -15.57
CA PHE A 116 15.36 6.63 -15.57
C PHE A 116 16.33 7.54 -16.32
N ALA A 117 17.59 7.54 -15.90
CA ALA A 117 18.62 8.44 -16.46
C ALA A 117 18.87 8.22 -17.96
N LEU A 118 18.71 6.98 -18.45
CA LEU A 118 19.04 6.62 -19.81
C LEU A 118 17.86 6.74 -20.77
N LYS A 119 16.62 6.52 -20.28
CA LYS A 119 15.46 6.36 -21.16
C LYS A 119 14.34 7.36 -20.91
N VAL A 120 14.29 7.97 -19.73
CA VAL A 120 13.08 8.67 -19.28
C VAL A 120 13.33 10.12 -18.86
N ALA A 121 14.51 10.47 -18.37
CA ALA A 121 14.77 11.75 -17.70
C ALA A 121 14.37 12.98 -18.51
N GLU A 122 14.70 13.01 -19.81
CA GLU A 122 14.38 14.15 -20.70
C GLU A 122 12.86 14.27 -20.91
N GLY A 123 12.20 13.19 -21.36
CA GLY A 123 10.75 13.21 -21.58
C GLY A 123 9.97 13.41 -20.29
N PHE A 124 10.45 12.91 -19.16
CA PHE A 124 9.85 13.17 -17.85
C PHE A 124 9.96 14.66 -17.48
N HIS A 125 11.13 15.28 -17.70
CA HIS A 125 11.30 16.70 -17.44
C HIS A 125 10.38 17.56 -18.29
N GLU A 126 10.29 17.29 -19.60
CA GLU A 126 9.38 17.99 -20.50
C GLU A 126 7.92 17.83 -20.09
N ALA A 127 7.48 16.60 -19.82
CA ALA A 127 6.13 16.34 -19.35
C ALA A 127 5.85 17.02 -18.00
N TYR A 128 6.78 16.99 -17.08
CA TYR A 128 6.67 17.68 -15.79
C TYR A 128 6.48 19.19 -16.00
N MET A 129 7.32 19.82 -16.80
CA MET A 129 7.21 21.25 -17.09
C MET A 129 5.91 21.62 -17.81
N ALA A 130 5.42 20.78 -18.69
CA ALA A 130 4.15 21.01 -19.40
C ALA A 130 2.91 20.92 -18.49
N HIS A 131 2.99 20.14 -17.40
CA HIS A 131 1.87 19.88 -16.50
C HIS A 131 1.96 20.61 -15.16
N THR A 132 3.05 21.34 -14.90
CA THR A 132 3.21 22.16 -13.70
C THR A 132 2.96 23.63 -13.99
N SER A 133 2.55 24.36 -12.94
CA SER A 133 2.35 25.81 -13.05
C SER A 133 3.69 26.55 -13.18
N THR A 134 3.76 27.50 -14.10
CA THR A 134 4.86 28.46 -14.19
C THR A 134 4.81 29.54 -13.12
N SER A 135 3.70 29.61 -12.35
CA SER A 135 3.47 30.56 -11.26
C SER A 135 3.17 29.80 -9.96
N PRO A 136 4.18 29.18 -9.33
CA PRO A 136 3.97 28.36 -8.15
C PRO A 136 3.45 29.20 -6.98
N ASN A 137 2.52 28.63 -6.21
CA ASN A 137 2.05 29.23 -4.97
C ASN A 137 3.05 28.96 -3.84
N TYR A 138 3.75 30.01 -3.41
CA TYR A 138 4.80 29.88 -2.38
C TYR A 138 4.26 29.46 -1.02
N GLN A 139 3.02 29.79 -0.66
CA GLN A 139 2.40 29.33 0.59
C GLN A 139 2.22 27.81 0.57
N ILE A 140 1.82 27.24 -0.57
CA ILE A 140 1.72 25.77 -0.73
C ILE A 140 3.10 25.14 -0.64
N LEU A 141 4.11 25.69 -1.34
CA LEU A 141 5.49 25.19 -1.28
C LEU A 141 6.06 25.24 0.14
N ALA A 142 5.86 26.36 0.84
CA ALA A 142 6.29 26.51 2.24
C ALA A 142 5.58 25.48 3.15
N SER A 143 4.28 25.25 2.95
CA SER A 143 3.53 24.25 3.72
C SER A 143 4.04 22.81 3.45
N LEU A 144 4.43 22.50 2.22
CA LEU A 144 5.03 21.20 1.88
C LEU A 144 6.37 20.99 2.59
N ASP A 145 7.25 22.00 2.62
CA ASP A 145 8.53 21.89 3.32
C ASP A 145 8.35 21.78 4.84
N LEU A 146 7.44 22.57 5.40
CA LEU A 146 7.13 22.51 6.83
C LEU A 146 6.53 21.15 7.20
N GLY A 147 5.56 20.65 6.43
CA GLY A 147 4.94 19.34 6.63
C GLY A 147 5.96 18.19 6.49
N ARG A 148 6.86 18.28 5.53
CA ARG A 148 7.97 17.34 5.39
C ARG A 148 8.86 17.29 6.63
N ARG A 149 9.22 18.45 7.17
CA ARG A 149 10.05 18.55 8.40
C ARG A 149 9.30 17.98 9.60
N GLN A 150 8.05 18.32 9.78
CA GLN A 150 7.22 17.76 10.85
C GLN A 150 7.14 16.24 10.74
N ALA A 151 6.83 15.71 9.55
CA ALA A 151 6.74 14.28 9.35
C ALA A 151 8.09 13.56 9.56
N ALA A 152 9.22 14.22 9.25
CA ALA A 152 10.56 13.66 9.51
C ALA A 152 10.86 13.57 11.01
N LEU A 153 10.39 14.49 11.83
CA LEU A 153 10.63 14.55 13.28
C LEU A 153 9.60 13.73 14.07
N GLU A 154 8.34 13.82 13.73
CA GLU A 154 7.22 13.33 14.55
C GLU A 154 6.35 12.29 13.82
N GLY A 155 6.66 11.97 12.57
CA GLY A 155 5.78 11.20 11.70
C GLY A 155 5.40 9.84 12.25
N PHE A 156 6.32 9.13 12.89
CA PHE A 156 6.01 7.85 13.53
C PHE A 156 4.97 8.01 14.62
N GLU A 157 5.18 8.96 15.54
CA GLU A 157 4.27 9.19 16.67
C GLU A 157 2.89 9.64 16.20
N LEU A 158 2.83 10.53 15.22
CA LEU A 158 1.57 11.01 14.66
C LEU A 158 0.76 9.86 14.02
N VAL A 159 1.41 9.01 13.25
CA VAL A 159 0.75 7.85 12.61
C VAL A 159 0.33 6.81 13.66
N GLN A 160 1.20 6.51 14.63
CA GLN A 160 0.89 5.59 15.72
C GLN A 160 -0.34 6.06 16.52
N ARG A 161 -0.37 7.33 16.87
CA ARG A 161 -1.51 7.94 17.60
C ARG A 161 -2.81 7.86 16.79
N GLN A 162 -2.72 8.08 15.47
CA GLN A 162 -3.86 7.95 14.58
C GLN A 162 -4.42 6.53 14.54
N LEU A 163 -3.54 5.52 14.51
CA LEU A 163 -3.92 4.11 14.60
C LEU A 163 -4.63 3.79 15.93
N GLU A 164 -4.07 4.27 17.03
CA GLU A 164 -4.66 4.08 18.36
C GLU A 164 -6.05 4.70 18.47
N TYR A 165 -6.24 5.90 17.91
CA TYR A 165 -7.55 6.53 17.88
C TYR A 165 -8.55 5.75 17.03
N ALA A 166 -8.13 5.24 15.86
CA ALA A 166 -8.98 4.41 15.03
C ALA A 166 -9.40 3.11 15.74
N MET A 167 -8.48 2.46 16.46
CA MET A 167 -8.79 1.27 17.26
C MET A 167 -9.77 1.58 18.40
N LYS A 168 -9.52 2.65 19.17
CA LYS A 168 -10.41 3.09 20.24
C LYS A 168 -11.81 3.45 19.73
N LEU A 169 -11.89 4.08 18.56
CA LEU A 169 -13.16 4.42 17.94
C LEU A 169 -13.96 3.18 17.53
N ARG A 170 -13.29 2.16 16.94
CA ARG A 170 -13.93 0.88 16.62
C ARG A 170 -14.51 0.22 17.87
N ASP A 171 -13.69 0.13 18.91
CA ASP A 171 -14.09 -0.47 20.18
C ASP A 171 -15.27 0.29 20.80
N ALA A 172 -15.21 1.62 20.78
CA ALA A 172 -16.29 2.46 21.30
C ALA A 172 -17.61 2.31 20.54
N ILE A 173 -17.58 2.17 19.20
CA ILE A 173 -18.78 1.95 18.39
C ILE A 173 -19.38 0.58 18.71
N ASP A 174 -18.56 -0.47 18.71
CA ASP A 174 -19.04 -1.85 18.88
C ASP A 174 -19.59 -2.13 20.28
N HIS A 175 -19.13 -1.38 21.30
CA HIS A 175 -19.60 -1.51 22.69
C HIS A 175 -20.58 -0.41 23.13
N HIS A 176 -20.91 0.54 22.27
CA HIS A 176 -21.80 1.63 22.66
C HIS A 176 -23.25 1.13 22.79
N PRO A 177 -23.98 1.39 23.93
CA PRO A 177 -25.29 0.82 24.21
C PRO A 177 -26.36 1.09 23.13
N LEU A 178 -26.22 2.21 22.43
CA LEU A 178 -27.16 2.60 21.37
C LEU A 178 -26.59 2.32 19.99
N LEU A 179 -25.33 2.75 19.70
CA LEU A 179 -24.76 2.66 18.35
C LEU A 179 -24.60 1.22 17.88
N SER A 180 -24.20 0.30 18.75
CA SER A 180 -24.02 -1.10 18.42
C SER A 180 -25.31 -1.81 17.95
N LYS A 181 -26.48 -1.20 18.17
CA LYS A 181 -27.77 -1.72 17.65
C LYS A 181 -28.00 -1.42 16.17
N TYR A 182 -27.33 -0.40 15.64
CA TYR A 182 -27.57 0.10 14.28
C TYR A 182 -26.33 0.04 13.39
N MET A 183 -25.16 -0.06 13.98
CA MET A 183 -23.90 -0.07 13.24
C MET A 183 -22.84 -0.90 13.96
N HIS A 184 -21.93 -1.49 13.20
CA HIS A 184 -20.73 -2.14 13.72
C HIS A 184 -19.54 -1.88 12.80
N CYS A 185 -18.34 -2.01 13.34
CA CYS A 185 -17.13 -1.84 12.56
C CYS A 185 -16.82 -3.12 11.79
N LEU A 186 -16.67 -2.99 10.46
CA LEU A 186 -16.31 -4.11 9.61
C LEU A 186 -14.95 -4.68 9.98
N SER A 187 -14.88 -5.98 10.08
CA SER A 187 -13.65 -6.75 10.28
C SER A 187 -13.18 -7.40 8.98
N THR A 188 -11.94 -7.83 8.95
CA THR A 188 -11.40 -8.62 7.83
C THR A 188 -12.23 -9.89 7.60
N ALA A 189 -12.72 -10.52 8.68
CA ALA A 189 -13.54 -11.72 8.60
C ALA A 189 -14.85 -11.52 7.83
N GLU A 190 -15.42 -10.33 7.88
CA GLU A 190 -16.67 -10.01 7.18
C GLU A 190 -16.45 -9.60 5.72
N MET A 191 -15.31 -8.99 5.44
CA MET A 191 -15.03 -8.45 4.10
C MET A 191 -14.27 -9.40 3.19
N ILE A 192 -13.50 -10.32 3.75
CA ILE A 192 -12.69 -11.28 2.99
C ILE A 192 -13.22 -12.68 3.24
N PRO A 193 -13.78 -13.38 2.22
CA PRO A 193 -14.22 -14.75 2.36
C PRO A 193 -13.14 -15.66 2.95
N GLU A 194 -13.54 -16.58 3.81
CA GLU A 194 -12.63 -17.46 4.58
C GLU A 194 -11.59 -18.18 3.69
N LYS A 195 -12.02 -18.65 2.52
CA LYS A 195 -11.14 -19.32 1.56
C LYS A 195 -9.97 -18.49 1.04
N TYR A 196 -10.03 -17.16 1.20
CA TYR A 196 -8.97 -16.24 0.80
C TYR A 196 -8.19 -15.66 2.00
N ARG A 197 -8.48 -16.14 3.23
CA ARG A 197 -7.78 -15.72 4.44
C ARG A 197 -6.73 -16.75 4.80
N ALA A 198 -5.51 -16.54 4.32
CA ALA A 198 -4.38 -17.46 4.55
C ALA A 198 -3.93 -17.50 6.01
N SER A 199 -4.05 -16.40 6.73
CA SER A 199 -3.64 -16.28 8.13
C SER A 199 -4.58 -17.01 9.11
N GLY A 200 -5.81 -17.31 8.69
CA GLY A 200 -6.85 -17.84 9.58
C GLY A 200 -7.29 -16.88 10.68
N ILE A 201 -6.86 -15.61 10.64
CA ILE A 201 -7.24 -14.59 11.63
C ILE A 201 -8.71 -14.24 11.48
N ALA A 202 -9.51 -14.68 12.44
CA ALA A 202 -10.94 -14.38 12.50
C ALA A 202 -11.25 -13.15 13.37
N GLN A 203 -10.29 -12.71 14.20
CA GLN A 203 -10.49 -11.61 15.13
C GLN A 203 -10.46 -10.25 14.44
N PRO A 204 -11.30 -9.31 14.89
CA PRO A 204 -11.27 -7.94 14.37
C PRO A 204 -9.92 -7.27 14.67
N LEU A 205 -9.44 -6.43 13.74
CA LEU A 205 -8.18 -5.69 13.90
C LEU A 205 -8.17 -4.67 15.05
N ARG A 206 -9.30 -4.46 15.71
CA ARG A 206 -9.41 -3.61 16.90
C ARG A 206 -8.54 -4.07 18.08
N THR A 207 -8.12 -5.34 18.10
CA THR A 207 -7.38 -5.93 19.22
C THR A 207 -5.86 -5.76 19.14
N GLY A 208 -5.35 -5.10 18.10
CA GLY A 208 -3.95 -4.71 18.02
C GLY A 208 -3.31 -4.86 16.66
N LEU A 209 -2.14 -4.24 16.53
CA LEU A 209 -1.31 -4.28 15.31
C LEU A 209 -0.72 -5.67 15.05
N SER A 210 -0.57 -6.51 16.08
CA SER A 210 0.02 -7.85 15.94
C SER A 210 -0.72 -8.72 14.95
N ASN A 211 -2.06 -8.71 14.98
CA ASN A 211 -2.86 -9.49 14.03
C ASN A 211 -2.69 -9.02 12.60
N MET A 212 -2.52 -7.71 12.39
CA MET A 212 -2.26 -7.15 11.07
C MET A 212 -0.88 -7.57 10.55
N VAL A 213 0.15 -7.51 11.41
CA VAL A 213 1.51 -7.95 11.04
C VAL A 213 1.50 -9.42 10.64
N THR A 214 0.87 -10.28 11.43
CA THR A 214 0.77 -11.71 11.12
C THR A 214 0.04 -11.97 9.79
N ALA A 215 -1.06 -11.25 9.53
CA ALA A 215 -1.79 -11.38 8.27
C ALA A 215 -0.92 -10.95 7.06
N TRP A 216 -0.17 -9.88 7.21
CA TRP A 216 0.74 -9.41 6.16
C TRP A 216 1.93 -10.34 5.92
N GLU A 217 2.48 -10.94 6.97
CA GLU A 217 3.54 -11.94 6.85
C GLU A 217 3.07 -13.19 6.09
N GLN A 218 1.78 -13.47 6.13
CA GLN A 218 1.14 -14.56 5.38
C GLN A 218 0.52 -14.11 4.04
N ASP A 219 0.93 -12.93 3.53
CA ASP A 219 0.43 -12.36 2.27
C ASP A 219 -1.09 -12.14 2.23
N GLU A 220 -1.74 -12.05 3.37
CA GLU A 220 -3.18 -11.83 3.45
C GLU A 220 -3.55 -10.38 3.17
N PHE A 221 -4.68 -10.21 2.50
CA PHE A 221 -5.28 -8.89 2.28
C PHE A 221 -5.87 -8.35 3.57
N VAL A 222 -5.44 -7.19 4.02
CA VAL A 222 -5.86 -6.60 5.28
C VAL A 222 -6.48 -5.24 5.06
N LEU A 223 -7.56 -4.94 5.80
CA LEU A 223 -8.11 -3.59 5.88
C LEU A 223 -7.08 -2.64 6.51
N ASP A 224 -7.06 -1.40 6.01
CA ASP A 224 -6.21 -0.37 6.58
C ASP A 224 -6.67 -0.05 8.02
N PRO A 225 -5.86 -0.35 9.05
CA PRO A 225 -6.25 -0.15 10.44
C PRO A 225 -6.32 1.34 10.83
N SER A 226 -5.77 2.24 10.05
CA SER A 226 -5.91 3.68 10.27
C SER A 226 -7.31 4.20 9.91
N ARG A 227 -8.11 3.39 9.20
CA ARG A 227 -9.46 3.74 8.77
C ARG A 227 -10.51 2.96 9.54
N VAL A 228 -11.60 3.62 9.84
CA VAL A 228 -12.78 3.00 10.45
C VAL A 228 -13.84 2.83 9.37
N THR A 229 -14.08 1.57 9.00
CA THR A 229 -15.16 1.21 8.06
C THR A 229 -16.33 0.70 8.87
N VAL A 230 -17.47 1.36 8.74
CA VAL A 230 -18.66 1.08 9.54
C VAL A 230 -19.77 0.53 8.65
N TYR A 231 -20.37 -0.57 9.09
CA TYR A 231 -21.61 -1.07 8.53
C TYR A 231 -22.79 -0.44 9.26
N ILE A 232 -23.71 0.15 8.53
CA ILE A 232 -24.92 0.76 9.08
C ILE A 232 -26.11 -0.13 8.67
N GLY A 233 -26.68 -0.84 9.62
CA GLY A 233 -27.92 -1.59 9.44
C GLY A 233 -29.12 -0.72 9.80
N LEU A 234 -29.97 -0.43 8.82
CA LEU A 234 -31.27 0.20 9.09
C LEU A 234 -32.28 -0.91 9.38
N THR A 235 -32.54 -1.15 10.68
CA THR A 235 -33.60 -2.08 11.09
C THR A 235 -34.97 -1.56 10.62
N GLY A 236 -35.66 -2.33 9.77
CA GLY A 236 -36.99 -2.00 9.25
C GLY A 236 -37.04 -1.55 7.79
N VAL A 237 -35.92 -1.47 7.11
CA VAL A 237 -35.85 -1.27 5.65
C VAL A 237 -35.23 -2.52 5.04
N ASP A 238 -36.01 -3.38 4.47
CA ASP A 238 -35.57 -4.62 3.83
C ASP A 238 -34.48 -4.32 2.79
N GLY A 239 -33.27 -4.80 3.03
CA GLY A 239 -32.17 -4.82 2.07
C GLY A 239 -31.36 -3.54 1.90
N ALA A 240 -31.56 -2.50 2.70
CA ALA A 240 -30.72 -1.31 2.63
C ALA A 240 -29.45 -1.44 3.49
N THR A 241 -28.35 -1.68 2.83
CA THR A 241 -27.02 -1.66 3.43
C THR A 241 -26.22 -0.48 2.89
N PHE A 242 -25.71 0.37 3.77
CA PHE A 242 -24.81 1.46 3.40
C PHE A 242 -23.41 1.18 3.96
N SER A 243 -22.39 1.15 3.11
CA SER A 243 -21.01 1.24 3.57
C SER A 243 -20.58 2.70 3.48
N ALA A 244 -20.29 3.33 4.61
CA ALA A 244 -19.66 4.64 4.65
C ALA A 244 -18.14 4.43 4.75
N ASN A 245 -17.42 4.76 3.70
CA ASN A 245 -15.97 4.94 3.77
C ASN A 245 -15.72 6.36 4.31
N GLY A 246 -15.34 6.44 5.56
CA GLY A 246 -14.86 7.68 6.19
C GLY A 246 -13.43 8.00 5.78
#